data_2a7f3dfb9b2c3e541afc84269062161f
#
_entry.id   2a7f3dfb9b2c3e541afc84269062161f
#
_cell.length_a   1.000
_cell.length_b   1.000
_cell.length_c   1.000
_cell.angle_alpha   90.00
_cell.angle_beta   90.00
_cell.angle_gamma   90.00
#
_symmetry.space_group_name_H-M   'P 1'
#
loop_
_entity.id
_entity.type
_entity.pdbx_description
1 polymer ?
#
loop_
_entity_poly.entity_id
_entity_poly.type
_entity_poly.pdbx_seq_one_letter_code
_entity_poly.pdbx_strand_id
1 'polypeptide(L)'
;MNDMILTLPGEALVNARIPPAEMERELRRRLAAALFSDGIVGGAAACRLAGMDKAEFQHWLGEHGITQPLGAPDYRQERENLATWLKEG
;
A
#
# COMPACT_ATOMS: atom_id res chain seq x y z
N MET A 1 -10.12 12.77 -12.01
CA MET A 1 -10.64 12.18 -10.76
C MET A 1 -10.22 13.06 -9.60
N ASN A 2 -11.15 13.34 -8.69
CA ASN A 2 -10.85 14.21 -7.56
C ASN A 2 -10.01 13.50 -6.51
N ASP A 3 -9.05 14.22 -5.96
CA ASP A 3 -8.25 13.69 -4.87
C ASP A 3 -9.09 13.64 -3.60
N MET A 4 -8.79 12.66 -2.78
CA MET A 4 -9.46 12.50 -1.49
C MET A 4 -8.54 12.99 -0.38
N ILE A 5 -9.09 13.74 0.54
CA ILE A 5 -8.36 14.20 1.72
C ILE A 5 -8.88 13.44 2.93
N LEU A 6 -7.95 12.78 3.63
CA LEU A 6 -8.29 12.04 4.83
C LEU A 6 -7.76 12.78 6.05
N THR A 7 -8.64 13.11 6.96
CA THR A 7 -8.27 13.82 8.19
C THR A 7 -8.20 12.83 9.34
N LEU A 8 -7.06 12.78 10.00
CA LEU A 8 -6.82 11.88 11.13
C LEU A 8 -6.69 12.70 12.43
N PRO A 9 -7.21 12.16 13.53
CA PRO A 9 -7.06 12.86 14.82
C PRO A 9 -5.60 12.86 15.24
N GLY A 10 -5.05 14.07 15.41
CA GLY A 10 -3.63 14.23 15.75
C GLY A 10 -3.26 13.57 17.06
N GLU A 11 -4.18 13.58 18.04
CA GLU A 11 -3.91 12.97 19.34
C GLU A 11 -3.72 11.46 19.25
N ALA A 12 -4.27 10.82 18.23
CA ALA A 12 -4.08 9.39 18.03
C ALA A 12 -2.66 9.05 17.57
N LEU A 13 -1.95 10.04 17.02
CA LEU A 13 -0.62 9.84 16.45
C LEU A 13 0.50 10.42 17.31
N VAL A 14 0.15 11.01 18.45
CA VAL A 14 1.14 11.68 19.32
C VAL A 14 2.26 10.73 19.75
N ASN A 15 1.92 9.48 20.04
CA ASN A 15 2.89 8.49 20.49
C ASN A 15 3.34 7.53 19.39
N ALA A 16 3.03 7.86 18.13
CA ALA A 16 3.47 7.02 17.04
C ALA A 16 4.99 7.07 16.90
N ARG A 17 5.58 5.91 16.65
CA ARG A 17 7.04 5.80 16.51
C ARG A 17 7.48 6.12 15.09
N ILE A 18 6.99 7.22 14.56
CA ILE A 18 7.32 7.71 13.24
C ILE A 18 7.72 9.16 13.38
N PRO A 19 8.89 9.57 12.86
CA PRO A 19 9.27 10.97 12.91
C PRO A 19 8.21 11.86 12.28
N PRO A 20 7.86 13.01 12.89
CA PRO A 20 6.82 13.87 12.34
C PRO A 20 7.04 14.27 10.89
N ALA A 21 8.29 14.46 10.48
CA ALA A 21 8.61 14.84 9.11
C ALA A 21 8.28 13.75 8.10
N GLU A 22 8.18 12.50 8.55
CA GLU A 22 7.91 11.37 7.68
C GLU A 22 6.53 10.77 7.88
N MET A 23 5.74 11.35 8.77
CA MET A 23 4.45 10.79 9.17
C MET A 23 3.52 10.56 7.98
N GLU A 24 3.32 11.60 7.16
CA GLU A 24 2.40 11.49 6.03
C GLU A 24 2.86 10.41 5.05
N ARG A 25 4.14 10.40 4.72
CA ARG A 25 4.70 9.42 3.79
C ARG A 25 4.54 8.00 4.30
N GLU A 26 4.87 7.78 5.55
CA GLU A 26 4.75 6.46 6.16
C GLU A 26 3.31 5.98 6.23
N LEU A 27 2.39 6.86 6.61
CA LEU A 27 0.98 6.50 6.68
C LEU A 27 0.44 6.15 5.30
N ARG A 28 0.85 6.87 4.26
CA ARG A 28 0.45 6.56 2.89
C ARG A 28 0.94 5.19 2.46
N ARG A 29 2.19 4.87 2.77
CA ARG A 29 2.77 3.58 2.43
C ARG A 29 2.05 2.45 3.13
N ARG A 30 1.76 2.62 4.41
CA ARG A 30 1.07 1.61 5.19
C ARG A 30 -0.37 1.43 4.74
N LEU A 31 -1.03 2.52 4.39
CA LEU A 31 -2.38 2.45 3.84
C LEU A 31 -2.38 1.70 2.51
N ALA A 32 -1.46 2.05 1.63
CA ALA A 32 -1.33 1.38 0.34
C ALA A 32 -1.08 -0.12 0.51
N ALA A 33 -0.18 -0.47 1.44
CA ALA A 33 0.14 -1.86 1.69
C ALA A 33 -1.06 -2.63 2.24
N ALA A 34 -1.80 -2.03 3.16
CA ALA A 34 -2.98 -2.68 3.73
C ALA A 34 -4.04 -2.93 2.67
N LEU A 35 -4.33 -1.92 1.86
CA LEU A 35 -5.33 -2.05 0.79
C LEU A 35 -4.89 -3.06 -0.26
N PHE A 36 -3.62 -3.08 -0.58
CA PHE A 36 -3.07 -4.03 -1.53
C PHE A 36 -3.10 -5.45 -0.97
N SER A 37 -2.69 -5.62 0.28
CA SER A 37 -2.68 -6.91 0.94
C SER A 37 -4.08 -7.50 1.06
N ASP A 38 -5.07 -6.65 1.30
CA ASP A 38 -6.47 -7.07 1.43
C ASP A 38 -7.16 -7.24 0.07
N GLY A 39 -6.46 -6.99 -1.02
CA GLY A 39 -7.03 -7.14 -2.35
C GLY A 39 -8.01 -6.04 -2.75
N ILE A 40 -8.02 -4.92 -2.00
CA ILE A 40 -8.95 -3.82 -2.27
C ILE A 40 -8.49 -3.00 -3.47
N VAL A 41 -7.18 -2.83 -3.62
CA VAL A 41 -6.60 -2.11 -4.76
C VAL A 41 -5.56 -2.98 -5.43
N GLY A 42 -5.35 -2.76 -6.73
CA GLY A 42 -4.28 -3.43 -7.45
C GLY A 42 -2.93 -2.79 -7.18
N GLY A 43 -1.87 -3.39 -7.72
CA GLY A 43 -0.51 -2.93 -7.47
C GLY A 43 -0.24 -1.53 -7.99
N ALA A 44 -0.75 -1.19 -9.17
CA ALA A 44 -0.53 0.13 -9.74
C ALA A 44 -1.15 1.23 -8.86
N ALA A 45 -2.38 1.00 -8.39
CA ALA A 45 -3.04 1.95 -7.52
C ALA A 45 -2.33 2.06 -6.18
N ALA A 46 -1.87 0.94 -5.64
CA ALA A 46 -1.13 0.94 -4.39
C ALA A 46 0.17 1.75 -4.50
N CYS A 47 0.89 1.59 -5.60
CA CYS A 47 2.11 2.36 -5.83
C CYS A 47 1.82 3.86 -5.86
N ARG A 48 0.75 4.25 -6.52
CA ARG A 48 0.35 5.67 -6.57
C ARG A 48 -0.03 6.18 -5.19
N LEU A 49 -0.76 5.38 -4.41
CA LEU A 49 -1.10 5.76 -3.05
C LEU A 49 0.15 5.93 -2.18
N ALA A 50 1.11 5.04 -2.36
CA ALA A 50 2.33 5.07 -1.56
C ALA A 50 3.33 6.12 -2.04
N GLY A 51 3.16 6.63 -3.25
CA GLY A 51 4.13 7.55 -3.85
C GLY A 51 5.44 6.86 -4.19
N MET A 52 5.37 5.58 -4.57
CA MET A 52 6.55 4.79 -4.92
C MET A 52 6.36 4.16 -6.29
N ASP A 53 7.47 3.86 -6.97
CA ASP A 53 7.38 3.05 -8.17
C ASP A 53 7.24 1.56 -7.78
N LYS A 54 7.06 0.71 -8.77
CA LYS A 54 6.80 -0.70 -8.53
C LYS A 54 7.95 -1.38 -7.79
N ALA A 55 9.17 -1.13 -8.20
CA ALA A 55 10.33 -1.76 -7.58
C ALA A 55 10.50 -1.30 -6.14
N GLU A 56 10.33 -0.01 -5.89
CA GLU A 56 10.40 0.54 -4.54
C GLU A 56 9.33 -0.05 -3.64
N PHE A 57 8.12 -0.16 -4.16
CA PHE A 57 7.00 -0.69 -3.37
C PHE A 57 7.21 -2.16 -3.04
N GLN A 58 7.65 -2.95 -4.01
CA GLN A 58 7.95 -4.37 -3.78
C GLN A 58 9.04 -4.54 -2.73
N HIS A 59 10.08 -3.73 -2.81
CA HIS A 59 11.16 -3.78 -1.84
C HIS A 59 10.67 -3.40 -0.44
N TRP A 60 9.87 -2.36 -0.36
CA TRP A 60 9.31 -1.91 0.91
C TRP A 60 8.41 -2.98 1.53
N LEU A 61 7.56 -3.63 0.73
CA LEU A 61 6.72 -4.71 1.21
C LEU A 61 7.56 -5.85 1.78
N GLY A 62 8.62 -6.20 1.08
CA GLY A 62 9.52 -7.27 1.54
C GLY A 62 10.21 -6.92 2.84
N GLU A 63 10.67 -5.68 2.97
CA GLU A 63 11.33 -5.24 4.20
C GLU A 63 10.42 -5.26 5.41
N HIS A 64 9.12 -5.04 5.20
CA HIS A 64 8.15 -4.99 6.28
C HIS A 64 7.43 -6.32 6.49
N GLY A 65 7.84 -7.36 5.79
CA GLY A 65 7.25 -8.68 5.94
C GLY A 65 5.79 -8.74 5.50
N ILE A 66 5.38 -7.85 4.62
CA ILE A 66 3.99 -7.81 4.15
C ILE A 66 3.86 -8.76 2.97
N THR A 67 3.00 -9.76 3.12
CA THR A 67 2.78 -10.75 2.07
C THR A 67 1.80 -10.21 1.05
N GLN A 68 1.96 -10.69 -0.18
CA GLN A 68 1.00 -10.41 -1.22
C GLN A 68 -0.29 -11.17 -0.92
N PRO A 69 -1.44 -10.75 -1.50
CA PRO A 69 -2.72 -11.36 -1.18
C PRO A 69 -2.86 -12.77 -1.77
N LEU A 70 -2.10 -13.70 -1.22
CA LEU A 70 -2.16 -15.10 -1.61
C LEU A 70 -2.97 -15.85 -0.57
N GLY A 71 -3.83 -16.75 -1.03
CA GLY A 71 -4.62 -17.56 -0.12
C GLY A 71 -5.97 -17.01 0.24
N ALA A 72 -6.35 -15.85 -0.29
CA ALA A 72 -7.70 -15.35 -0.12
C ALA A 72 -8.69 -16.18 -0.95
N PRO A 73 -9.99 -16.12 -0.63
CA PRO A 73 -10.99 -16.88 -1.40
C PRO A 73 -10.94 -16.61 -2.89
N ASP A 74 -10.60 -15.40 -3.30
CA ASP A 74 -10.50 -15.00 -4.70
C ASP A 74 -9.09 -15.09 -5.24
N TYR A 75 -8.41 -16.08 -4.80
CA TYR A 75 -7.03 -16.32 -5.12
C TYR A 75 -6.74 -16.28 -6.64
N ARG A 76 -7.67 -16.78 -7.46
CA ARG A 76 -7.49 -16.75 -8.92
C ARG A 76 -7.48 -15.32 -9.44
N GLN A 77 -8.41 -14.51 -8.97
CA GLN A 77 -8.49 -13.11 -9.37
C GLN A 77 -7.28 -12.32 -8.88
N GLU A 78 -6.82 -12.62 -7.69
CA GLU A 78 -5.63 -11.98 -7.16
C GLU A 78 -4.40 -12.28 -7.99
N ARG A 79 -4.28 -13.52 -8.48
CA ARG A 79 -3.17 -13.88 -9.35
C ARG A 79 -3.22 -13.11 -10.66
N GLU A 80 -4.41 -12.93 -11.23
CA GLU A 80 -4.56 -12.16 -12.44
C GLU A 80 -4.21 -10.69 -12.22
N ASN A 81 -4.66 -10.13 -11.11
CA ASN A 81 -4.35 -8.74 -10.77
C ASN A 81 -2.85 -8.55 -10.59
N LEU A 82 -2.21 -9.47 -9.90
CA LEU A 82 -0.78 -9.41 -9.69
C LEU A 82 -0.01 -9.55 -10.99
N ALA A 83 -0.43 -10.49 -11.83
CA ALA A 83 0.22 -10.70 -13.12
C ALA A 83 0.09 -9.45 -14.00
N THR A 84 -1.07 -8.82 -14.01
CA THR A 84 -1.30 -7.60 -14.75
C THR A 84 -0.41 -6.49 -14.23
N TRP A 85 -0.32 -6.35 -12.92
CA TRP A 85 0.54 -5.35 -12.31
C TRP A 85 2.01 -5.56 -12.68
N LEU A 86 2.48 -6.79 -12.64
CA LEU A 86 3.87 -7.10 -13.02
C LEU A 86 4.15 -6.78 -14.47
N LYS A 87 3.17 -7.00 -15.35
CA LYS A 87 3.32 -6.70 -16.77
C LYS A 87 3.34 -5.20 -17.04
N GLU A 88 2.59 -4.44 -16.28
CA GLU A 88 2.53 -2.99 -16.44
C GLU A 88 3.84 -2.30 -16.06
N GLY A 89 4.64 -2.96 -15.30
CA GLY A 89 5.95 -2.44 -14.94
C GLY A 89 6.89 -2.51 -16.11
#